data_2fc46d1804c933c8e238f31ef23747b3
#
_entry.id   2fc46d1804c933c8e238f31ef23747b3
#
_cell.length_a   1.000
_cell.length_b   1.000
_cell.length_c   1.000
_cell.angle_alpha   90.00
_cell.angle_beta   90.00
_cell.angle_gamma   90.00
#
_symmetry.space_group_name_H-M   'P 1'
#
loop_
_entity.id
_entity.type
_entity.pdbx_description
1 polymer ?
#
loop_
_entity_poly.entity_id
_entity_poly.type
_entity_poly.pdbx_seq_one_letter_code
_entity_poly.pdbx_strand_id
1 'polypeptide(L)'
;RDFYRQLCLALGLNPAATAAAVFYAVSLHVENLGRERIHPVFLLDEAHLLHQDMLDHLQILLNYEWDSRALLSLILVGTPELLDRLELRKNRALFSRIHRRLAIGPMTCDDTAEYIRMRLRRVGCDRELFASDAITLLHDVAGSSLREIDRLATDALRESARRKKKLVEREAVERVAGNLPSNGS
;
A
#
# COMPACT_ATOMS: atom_id res chain seq x y z
N ARG A 1 14.15 -3.12 16.47
CA ARG A 1 15.50 -3.41 15.92
C ARG A 1 15.45 -3.69 14.40
N ASP A 2 14.47 -4.42 13.91
CA ASP A 2 14.42 -4.85 12.50
C ASP A 2 14.18 -3.70 11.50
N PHE A 3 13.37 -2.71 11.85
CA PHE A 3 13.12 -1.55 10.99
C PHE A 3 14.42 -0.78 10.65
N TYR A 4 15.22 -0.41 11.65
CA TYR A 4 16.48 0.30 11.42
C TYR A 4 17.47 -0.52 10.62
N ARG A 5 17.46 -1.83 10.83
CA ARG A 5 18.29 -2.75 10.05
C ARG A 5 17.86 -2.76 8.57
N GLN A 6 16.55 -2.80 8.30
CA GLN A 6 16.01 -2.72 6.95
C GLN A 6 16.29 -1.36 6.30
N LEU A 7 16.16 -0.28 7.07
CA LEU A 7 16.46 1.06 6.59
C LEU A 7 17.95 1.19 6.23
N CYS A 8 18.85 0.66 7.04
CA CYS A 8 20.28 0.63 6.73
C CYS A 8 20.56 -0.14 5.44
N LEU A 9 19.97 -1.33 5.28
CA LEU A 9 20.14 -2.15 4.08
C LEU A 9 19.62 -1.42 2.84
N ALA A 10 18.46 -0.77 2.92
CA ALA A 10 17.89 0.01 1.83
C ALA A 10 18.73 1.21 1.41
N LEU A 11 19.47 1.80 2.37
CA LEU A 11 20.37 2.93 2.15
C LEU A 11 21.82 2.52 1.88
N GLY A 12 22.13 1.21 1.81
CA GLY A 12 23.49 0.71 1.63
C GLY A 12 24.42 0.96 2.85
N LEU A 13 23.82 1.15 4.05
CA LEU A 13 24.57 1.41 5.29
C LEU A 13 24.80 0.13 6.09
N ASN A 14 25.80 0.15 6.98
CA ASN A 14 26.12 -1.01 7.81
C ASN A 14 25.03 -1.27 8.89
N PRO A 15 24.35 -2.43 8.89
CA PRO A 15 23.27 -2.73 9.82
C PRO A 15 23.74 -3.22 11.21
N ALA A 16 25.03 -3.36 11.44
CA ALA A 16 25.58 -3.90 12.70
C ALA A 16 25.71 -2.87 13.83
N ALA A 17 25.31 -1.62 13.60
CA ALA A 17 25.43 -0.53 14.53
C ALA A 17 24.25 -0.49 15.56
N THR A 18 24.47 0.26 16.65
CA THR A 18 23.38 0.57 17.59
C THR A 18 22.30 1.42 16.92
N ALA A 19 21.08 1.45 17.49
CA ALA A 19 19.98 2.28 16.97
C ALA A 19 20.38 3.77 16.82
N ALA A 20 21.16 4.30 17.78
CA ALA A 20 21.68 5.66 17.72
C ALA A 20 22.68 5.87 16.56
N ALA A 21 23.58 4.91 16.33
CA ALA A 21 24.54 4.98 15.23
C ALA A 21 23.85 4.89 13.86
N VAL A 22 22.83 4.03 13.77
CA VAL A 22 21.99 3.94 12.56
C VAL A 22 21.26 5.25 12.30
N PHE A 23 20.62 5.82 13.33
CA PHE A 23 19.93 7.09 13.21
C PHE A 23 20.88 8.20 12.71
N TYR A 24 22.07 8.30 13.30
CA TYR A 24 23.10 9.27 12.89
C TYR A 24 23.54 9.04 11.44
N ALA A 25 23.80 7.78 11.04
CA ALA A 25 24.17 7.44 9.67
C ALA A 25 23.08 7.80 8.65
N VAL A 26 21.81 7.55 8.98
CA VAL A 26 20.66 7.93 8.15
C VAL A 26 20.57 9.46 8.03
N SER A 27 20.71 10.19 9.12
CA SER A 27 20.66 11.65 9.12
C SER A 27 21.76 12.23 8.24
N LEU A 28 23.00 11.77 8.42
CA LEU A 28 24.15 12.20 7.62
C LEU A 28 23.96 11.87 6.13
N HIS A 29 23.42 10.70 5.82
CA HIS A 29 23.14 10.31 4.43
C HIS A 29 22.10 11.22 3.79
N VAL A 30 21.01 11.53 4.50
CA VAL A 30 19.97 12.46 4.04
C VAL A 30 20.52 13.86 3.80
N GLU A 31 21.40 14.36 4.68
CA GLU A 31 22.10 15.63 4.49
C GLU A 31 22.98 15.64 3.22
N ASN A 32 23.75 14.58 3.00
CA ASN A 32 24.59 14.45 1.80
C ASN A 32 23.75 14.44 0.53
N LEU A 33 22.65 13.69 0.49
CA LEU A 33 21.68 13.74 -0.61
C LEU A 33 21.15 15.16 -0.83
N GLY A 34 20.85 15.87 0.26
CA GLY A 34 20.40 17.27 0.17
C GLY A 34 21.45 18.21 -0.44
N ARG A 35 22.74 17.99 -0.17
CA ARG A 35 23.86 18.73 -0.82
C ARG A 35 23.95 18.42 -2.32
N GLU A 36 23.66 17.18 -2.71
CA GLU A 36 23.58 16.74 -4.10
C GLU A 36 22.27 17.14 -4.79
N ARG A 37 21.39 17.88 -4.11
CA ARG A 37 20.03 18.25 -4.56
C ARG A 37 19.11 17.08 -4.83
N ILE A 38 19.37 15.94 -4.18
CA ILE A 38 18.50 14.77 -4.19
C ILE A 38 17.57 14.87 -2.99
N HIS A 39 16.26 14.75 -3.24
CA HIS A 39 15.25 14.76 -2.18
C HIS A 39 14.72 13.34 -1.96
N PRO A 40 15.15 12.62 -0.91
CA PRO A 40 14.70 11.27 -0.65
C PRO A 40 13.23 11.26 -0.20
N VAL A 41 12.52 10.21 -0.62
CA VAL A 41 11.15 9.93 -0.20
C VAL A 41 11.13 8.58 0.51
N PHE A 42 10.76 8.59 1.79
CA PHE A 42 10.58 7.37 2.58
C PHE A 42 9.11 6.99 2.59
N LEU A 43 8.80 5.83 2.05
CA LEU A 43 7.46 5.26 2.11
C LEU A 43 7.49 4.10 3.11
N LEU A 44 6.70 4.21 4.17
CA LEU A 44 6.51 3.18 5.18
C LEU A 44 5.12 2.60 5.04
N ASP A 45 5.06 1.41 4.48
CA ASP A 45 3.83 0.63 4.39
C ASP A 45 3.55 -0.08 5.72
N GLU A 46 2.28 -0.43 5.97
CA GLU A 46 1.81 -1.03 7.22
C GLU A 46 2.22 -0.22 8.47
N ALA A 47 2.24 1.11 8.36
CA ALA A 47 2.73 2.00 9.40
C ALA A 47 1.90 1.94 10.71
N HIS A 48 0.69 1.38 10.66
CA HIS A 48 -0.13 1.11 11.84
C HIS A 48 0.51 0.03 12.76
N LEU A 49 1.42 -0.80 12.25
CA LEU A 49 2.15 -1.81 13.03
C LEU A 49 3.44 -1.26 13.66
N LEU A 50 3.86 -0.04 13.32
CA LEU A 50 5.07 0.55 13.88
C LEU A 50 5.00 0.63 15.41
N HIS A 51 6.07 0.25 16.10
CA HIS A 51 6.18 0.44 17.54
C HIS A 51 6.23 1.94 17.88
N GLN A 52 5.82 2.32 19.11
CA GLN A 52 5.79 3.74 19.53
C GLN A 52 7.16 4.40 19.39
N ASP A 53 8.23 3.74 19.82
CA ASP A 53 9.60 4.24 19.70
C ASP A 53 9.98 4.63 18.27
N MET A 54 9.36 3.97 17.29
CA MET A 54 9.57 4.29 15.88
C MET A 54 8.91 5.60 15.48
N LEU A 55 7.68 5.82 15.92
CA LEU A 55 6.98 7.08 15.70
C LEU A 55 7.73 8.25 16.35
N ASP A 56 8.29 8.03 17.55
CA ASP A 56 9.13 9.02 18.26
C ASP A 56 10.41 9.33 17.48
N HIS A 57 11.07 8.30 16.92
CA HIS A 57 12.25 8.48 16.09
C HIS A 57 11.96 9.16 14.75
N LEU A 58 10.84 8.86 14.11
CA LEU A 58 10.41 9.56 12.89
C LEU A 58 10.17 11.05 13.19
N GLN A 59 9.61 11.37 14.34
CA GLN A 59 9.46 12.75 14.78
C GLN A 59 10.82 13.46 14.91
N ILE A 60 11.83 12.80 15.49
CA ILE A 60 13.19 13.35 15.62
C ILE A 60 13.85 13.48 14.25
N LEU A 61 13.72 12.45 13.40
CA LEU A 61 14.25 12.47 12.03
C LEU A 61 13.66 13.63 11.21
N LEU A 62 12.39 13.95 11.39
CA LEU A 62 11.73 15.10 10.76
C LEU A 62 12.09 16.46 11.40
N ASN A 63 12.79 16.51 12.52
CA ASN A 63 13.21 17.74 13.22
C ASN A 63 14.69 18.08 13.06
N TYR A 64 15.50 17.19 12.51
CA TYR A 64 16.94 17.36 12.46
C TYR A 64 17.35 18.50 11.52
N GLU A 65 17.86 19.61 12.08
CA GLU A 65 18.37 20.85 11.41
C GLU A 65 17.39 21.58 10.45
N TRP A 66 16.08 21.49 10.63
CA TRP A 66 15.13 21.70 9.55
C TRP A 66 14.22 22.91 9.69
N ASP A 67 14.60 23.88 10.47
CA ASP A 67 13.87 25.15 10.58
C ASP A 67 13.83 25.94 9.25
N SER A 68 14.66 25.55 8.25
CA SER A 68 14.74 26.26 6.98
C SER A 68 14.57 25.40 5.72
N ARG A 69 14.70 24.07 5.79
CA ARG A 69 14.63 23.21 4.59
C ARG A 69 14.23 21.77 4.90
N ALA A 70 13.13 21.30 4.31
CA ALA A 70 12.77 19.89 4.35
C ALA A 70 13.75 19.07 3.48
N LEU A 71 14.55 18.18 4.11
CA LEU A 71 15.55 17.37 3.41
C LEU A 71 15.00 16.01 2.93
N LEU A 72 13.83 15.57 3.41
CA LEU A 72 13.18 14.35 3.00
C LEU A 72 11.64 14.50 3.02
N SER A 73 10.95 13.64 2.30
CA SER A 73 9.51 13.42 2.44
C SER A 73 9.24 12.07 3.08
N LEU A 74 8.27 12.03 3.98
CA LEU A 74 7.80 10.80 4.62
C LEU A 74 6.35 10.54 4.22
N ILE A 75 6.10 9.33 3.73
CA ILE A 75 4.77 8.83 3.41
C ILE A 75 4.49 7.64 4.33
N LEU A 76 3.47 7.76 5.16
CA LEU A 76 2.97 6.69 6.01
C LEU A 76 1.72 6.10 5.36
N VAL A 77 1.73 4.81 5.12
CA VAL A 77 0.59 4.05 4.59
C VAL A 77 0.16 3.04 5.64
N GLY A 78 -1.13 2.90 5.85
CA GLY A 78 -1.66 1.97 6.86
C GLY A 78 -3.18 1.96 6.86
N THR A 79 -3.74 1.13 7.71
CA THR A 79 -5.16 1.03 7.97
C THR A 79 -5.66 2.25 8.77
N PRO A 80 -6.99 2.47 8.92
CA PRO A 80 -7.54 3.60 9.68
C PRO A 80 -6.99 3.73 11.10
N GLU A 81 -6.61 2.63 11.75
CA GLU A 81 -6.01 2.62 13.10
C GLU A 81 -4.69 3.42 13.17
N LEU A 82 -4.01 3.62 12.03
CA LEU A 82 -2.85 4.50 11.98
C LEU A 82 -3.24 5.94 12.34
N LEU A 83 -4.36 6.43 11.82
CA LEU A 83 -4.84 7.77 12.10
C LEU A 83 -5.17 7.91 13.58
N ASP A 84 -5.92 6.97 14.15
CA ASP A 84 -6.27 6.96 15.59
C ASP A 84 -5.03 7.01 16.47
N ARG A 85 -4.00 6.23 16.09
CA ARG A 85 -2.70 6.23 16.81
C ARG A 85 -1.97 7.56 16.71
N LEU A 86 -1.95 8.17 15.53
CA LEU A 86 -1.28 9.44 15.28
C LEU A 86 -1.96 10.61 16.01
N GLU A 87 -3.27 10.55 16.22
CA GLU A 87 -4.04 11.56 16.95
C GLU A 87 -3.82 11.53 18.47
N LEU A 88 -3.25 10.45 19.01
CA LEU A 88 -2.92 10.38 20.42
C LEU A 88 -2.02 11.54 20.85
N ARG A 89 -2.26 12.09 22.05
CA ARG A 89 -1.53 13.23 22.60
C ARG A 89 -0.01 13.07 22.51
N LYS A 90 0.50 11.86 22.73
CA LYS A 90 1.94 11.54 22.66
C LYS A 90 2.54 11.69 21.26
N ASN A 91 1.73 11.57 20.21
CA ASN A 91 2.15 11.67 18.81
C ASN A 91 1.84 13.03 18.17
N ARG A 92 1.32 13.99 18.97
CA ARG A 92 0.86 15.29 18.47
C ARG A 92 1.91 16.03 17.66
N ALA A 93 3.17 15.93 18.03
CA ALA A 93 4.26 16.62 17.33
C ALA A 93 4.54 16.01 15.94
N LEU A 94 4.44 14.69 15.80
CA LEU A 94 4.49 14.02 14.51
C LEU A 94 3.23 14.36 13.69
N PHE A 95 2.06 14.25 14.30
CA PHE A 95 0.78 14.52 13.65
C PHE A 95 0.68 15.95 13.09
N SER A 96 1.19 16.95 13.81
CA SER A 96 1.19 18.36 13.36
C SER A 96 2.03 18.62 12.10
N ARG A 97 2.94 17.69 11.74
CA ARG A 97 3.79 17.75 10.55
C ARG A 97 3.19 17.06 9.34
N ILE A 98 2.07 16.38 9.50
CA ILE A 98 1.38 15.72 8.39
C ILE A 98 0.61 16.77 7.60
N HIS A 99 1.14 17.17 6.45
CA HIS A 99 0.56 18.20 5.60
C HIS A 99 -0.62 17.68 4.75
N ARG A 100 -0.60 16.39 4.41
CA ARG A 100 -1.61 15.76 3.57
C ARG A 100 -2.07 14.45 4.17
N ARG A 101 -3.38 14.25 4.19
CA ARG A 101 -4.03 13.00 4.59
C ARG A 101 -4.94 12.57 3.46
N LEU A 102 -4.78 11.33 3.03
CA LEU A 102 -5.56 10.75 1.96
C LEU A 102 -6.20 9.47 2.50
N ALA A 103 -7.49 9.35 2.36
CA ALA A 103 -8.21 8.14 2.64
C ALA A 103 -8.63 7.50 1.30
N ILE A 104 -8.30 6.23 1.13
CA ILE A 104 -8.76 5.43 0.00
C ILE A 104 -10.05 4.75 0.45
N GLY A 105 -11.17 5.17 -0.15
CA GLY A 105 -12.48 4.56 0.10
C GLY A 105 -12.64 3.21 -0.58
N PRO A 106 -13.74 2.48 -0.28
CA PRO A 106 -14.09 1.27 -0.99
C PRO A 106 -14.33 1.56 -2.47
N MET A 107 -13.98 0.61 -3.32
CA MET A 107 -14.28 0.69 -4.75
C MET A 107 -15.78 0.57 -5.00
N THR A 108 -16.26 1.28 -6.00
CA THR A 108 -17.58 1.07 -6.58
C THR A 108 -17.57 -0.07 -7.60
N CYS A 109 -18.76 -0.52 -8.04
CA CYS A 109 -18.85 -1.51 -9.11
C CYS A 109 -18.25 -0.98 -10.43
N ASP A 110 -18.42 0.32 -10.71
CA ASP A 110 -17.85 0.98 -11.89
C ASP A 110 -16.31 1.03 -11.82
N ASP A 111 -15.74 1.33 -10.65
CA ASP A 111 -14.29 1.28 -10.43
C ASP A 111 -13.74 -0.14 -10.65
N THR A 112 -14.49 -1.16 -10.22
CA THR A 112 -14.13 -2.57 -10.46
C THR A 112 -14.12 -2.90 -11.95
N ALA A 113 -15.13 -2.43 -12.69
CA ALA A 113 -15.19 -2.62 -14.14
C ALA A 113 -14.02 -1.92 -14.86
N GLU A 114 -13.72 -0.69 -14.47
CA GLU A 114 -12.59 0.05 -15.03
C GLU A 114 -11.25 -0.59 -14.69
N TYR A 115 -11.08 -1.05 -13.46
CA TYR A 115 -9.89 -1.78 -13.02
C TYR A 115 -9.65 -3.05 -13.85
N ILE A 116 -10.65 -3.87 -14.05
CA ILE A 116 -10.57 -5.08 -14.88
C ILE A 116 -10.16 -4.72 -16.32
N ARG A 117 -10.82 -3.71 -16.93
CA ARG A 117 -10.46 -3.22 -18.27
C ARG A 117 -9.01 -2.75 -18.34
N MET A 118 -8.56 -1.97 -17.36
CA MET A 118 -7.18 -1.50 -17.28
C MET A 118 -6.17 -2.67 -17.22
N ARG A 119 -6.47 -3.69 -16.40
CA ARG A 119 -5.62 -4.89 -16.28
C ARG A 119 -5.54 -5.66 -17.58
N LEU A 120 -6.65 -5.82 -18.30
CA LEU A 120 -6.70 -6.48 -19.60
C LEU A 120 -5.90 -5.70 -20.67
N ARG A 121 -6.07 -4.37 -20.73
CA ARG A 121 -5.31 -3.51 -21.64
C ARG A 121 -3.79 -3.60 -21.43
N ARG A 122 -3.33 -3.72 -20.20
CA ARG A 122 -1.90 -3.86 -19.88
C ARG A 122 -1.27 -5.12 -20.48
N VAL A 123 -2.07 -6.15 -20.77
CA VAL A 123 -1.62 -7.39 -21.44
C VAL A 123 -2.02 -7.45 -22.90
N GLY A 124 -2.39 -6.31 -23.50
CA GLY A 124 -2.72 -6.18 -24.92
C GLY A 124 -4.12 -6.68 -25.31
N CYS A 125 -5.04 -6.77 -24.35
CA CYS A 125 -6.43 -7.14 -24.62
C CYS A 125 -7.36 -5.94 -24.48
N ASP A 126 -7.82 -5.40 -25.62
CA ASP A 126 -8.78 -4.28 -25.65
C ASP A 126 -10.23 -4.73 -25.76
N ARG A 127 -10.47 -6.05 -25.80
CA ARG A 127 -11.84 -6.61 -25.89
C ARG A 127 -12.45 -6.71 -24.50
N GLU A 128 -13.75 -6.51 -24.41
CA GLU A 128 -14.53 -6.84 -23.22
C GLU A 128 -14.63 -8.35 -23.06
N LEU A 129 -14.01 -8.87 -22.00
CA LEU A 129 -14.01 -10.30 -21.69
C LEU A 129 -14.95 -10.67 -20.56
N PHE A 130 -15.55 -9.70 -19.89
CA PHE A 130 -16.49 -9.92 -18.77
C PHE A 130 -17.86 -9.35 -19.11
N ALA A 131 -18.89 -10.13 -18.87
CA ALA A 131 -20.27 -9.64 -18.90
C ALA A 131 -20.52 -8.69 -17.71
N SER A 132 -21.44 -7.74 -17.85
CA SER A 132 -21.72 -6.75 -16.83
C SER A 132 -22.21 -7.37 -15.52
N ASP A 133 -23.07 -8.38 -15.59
CA ASP A 133 -23.57 -9.13 -14.44
C ASP A 133 -22.48 -9.97 -13.75
N ALA A 134 -21.49 -10.45 -14.51
CA ALA A 134 -20.31 -11.11 -13.97
C ALA A 134 -19.43 -10.13 -13.17
N ILE A 135 -19.26 -8.90 -13.67
CA ILE A 135 -18.51 -7.84 -12.95
C ILE A 135 -19.23 -7.46 -11.65
N THR A 136 -20.56 -7.30 -11.69
CA THR A 136 -21.35 -6.99 -10.50
C THR A 136 -21.18 -8.06 -9.43
N LEU A 137 -21.35 -9.33 -9.80
CA LEU A 137 -21.17 -10.43 -8.86
C LEU A 137 -19.74 -10.50 -8.31
N LEU A 138 -18.75 -10.28 -9.19
CA LEU A 138 -17.34 -10.28 -8.79
C LEU A 138 -17.05 -9.18 -7.78
N HIS A 139 -17.59 -7.98 -7.99
CA HIS A 139 -17.50 -6.85 -7.05
C HIS A 139 -18.12 -7.20 -5.70
N ASP A 140 -19.34 -7.73 -5.69
CA ASP A 140 -20.09 -8.08 -4.47
C ASP A 140 -19.33 -9.14 -3.65
N VAL A 141 -18.83 -10.18 -4.32
CA VAL A 141 -18.07 -11.26 -3.64
C VAL A 141 -16.70 -10.80 -3.15
N ALA A 142 -16.02 -9.93 -3.91
CA ALA A 142 -14.71 -9.43 -3.54
C ALA A 142 -14.72 -8.41 -2.40
N GLY A 143 -15.89 -7.86 -2.02
CA GLY A 143 -16.02 -6.86 -0.96
C GLY A 143 -15.16 -5.62 -1.18
N SER A 144 -15.02 -5.16 -2.42
CA SER A 144 -14.19 -4.01 -2.86
C SER A 144 -12.66 -4.21 -2.68
N SER A 145 -12.20 -5.41 -2.38
CA SER A 145 -10.77 -5.71 -2.26
C SER A 145 -10.13 -5.92 -3.62
N LEU A 146 -9.19 -5.06 -4.04
CA LEU A 146 -8.44 -5.21 -5.30
C LEU A 146 -7.75 -6.57 -5.43
N ARG A 147 -7.20 -7.10 -4.33
CA ARG A 147 -6.56 -8.41 -4.30
C ARG A 147 -7.55 -9.54 -4.60
N GLU A 148 -8.74 -9.48 -4.01
CA GLU A 148 -9.79 -10.46 -4.25
C GLU A 148 -10.39 -10.30 -5.64
N ILE A 149 -10.55 -9.08 -6.15
CA ILE A 149 -10.97 -8.80 -7.53
C ILE A 149 -9.98 -9.44 -8.52
N ASP A 150 -8.68 -9.23 -8.36
CA ASP A 150 -7.65 -9.82 -9.23
C ASP A 150 -7.69 -11.36 -9.20
N ARG A 151 -7.81 -11.93 -8.00
CA ARG A 151 -7.87 -13.39 -7.82
C ARG A 151 -9.11 -13.97 -8.49
N LEU A 152 -10.29 -13.48 -8.14
CA LEU A 152 -11.56 -13.98 -8.69
C LEU A 152 -11.64 -13.78 -10.20
N ALA A 153 -11.24 -12.62 -10.71
CA ALA A 153 -11.23 -12.35 -12.16
C ALA A 153 -10.28 -13.29 -12.90
N THR A 154 -9.09 -13.53 -12.35
CA THR A 154 -8.12 -14.48 -12.94
C THR A 154 -8.67 -15.89 -12.98
N ASP A 155 -9.28 -16.36 -11.90
CA ASP A 155 -9.83 -17.71 -11.81
C ASP A 155 -11.06 -17.87 -12.69
N ALA A 156 -11.93 -16.86 -12.80
CA ALA A 156 -13.08 -16.86 -13.69
C ALA A 156 -12.65 -16.87 -15.19
N LEU A 157 -11.58 -16.16 -15.54
CA LEU A 157 -10.97 -16.22 -16.88
C LEU A 157 -10.47 -17.64 -17.19
N ARG A 158 -9.75 -18.26 -16.27
CA ARG A 158 -9.24 -19.65 -16.41
C ARG A 158 -10.38 -20.65 -16.57
N GLU A 159 -11.44 -20.50 -15.76
CA GLU A 159 -12.63 -21.38 -15.85
C GLU A 159 -13.35 -21.22 -17.18
N SER A 160 -13.53 -19.98 -17.67
CA SER A 160 -14.12 -19.70 -18.98
C SER A 160 -13.28 -20.25 -20.12
N ALA A 161 -11.95 -20.12 -20.05
CA ALA A 161 -11.01 -20.67 -21.03
C ALA A 161 -11.07 -22.21 -21.08
N ARG A 162 -11.12 -22.89 -19.93
CA ARG A 162 -11.28 -24.35 -19.85
C ARG A 162 -12.55 -24.83 -20.56
N ARG A 163 -13.62 -24.02 -20.48
CA ARG A 163 -14.90 -24.28 -21.15
C ARG A 163 -14.98 -23.76 -22.55
N LYS A 164 -13.89 -23.24 -23.10
CA LYS A 164 -13.81 -22.67 -24.45
C LYS A 164 -14.81 -21.53 -24.68
N LYS A 165 -15.23 -20.83 -23.62
CA LYS A 165 -16.07 -19.63 -23.70
C LYS A 165 -15.22 -18.41 -24.03
N LYS A 166 -15.74 -17.50 -24.84
CA LYS A 166 -15.07 -16.26 -25.26
C LYS A 166 -15.34 -15.10 -24.28
N LEU A 167 -16.32 -15.25 -23.42
CA LEU A 167 -16.79 -14.25 -22.45
C LEU A 167 -16.86 -14.90 -21.06
N VAL A 168 -16.47 -14.18 -20.05
CA VAL A 168 -16.68 -14.54 -18.64
C VAL A 168 -18.09 -14.12 -18.26
N GLU A 169 -18.97 -15.11 -18.11
CA GLU A 169 -20.34 -14.94 -17.72
C GLU A 169 -20.48 -15.10 -16.18
N ARG A 170 -21.59 -14.66 -15.63
CA ARG A 170 -21.92 -14.75 -14.20
C ARG A 170 -21.65 -16.15 -13.61
N GLU A 171 -22.04 -17.20 -14.31
CA GLU A 171 -21.84 -18.58 -13.86
C GLU A 171 -20.36 -18.95 -13.63
N ALA A 172 -19.43 -18.37 -14.38
CA ALA A 172 -18.01 -18.63 -14.17
C ALA A 172 -17.53 -18.03 -12.83
N VAL A 173 -18.02 -16.84 -12.49
CA VAL A 173 -17.75 -16.19 -11.20
C VAL A 173 -18.39 -16.97 -10.05
N GLU A 174 -19.65 -17.39 -10.17
CA GLU A 174 -20.35 -18.20 -9.16
C GLU A 174 -19.60 -19.48 -8.79
N ARG A 175 -19.07 -20.18 -9.78
CA ARG A 175 -18.29 -21.42 -9.56
C ARG A 175 -16.99 -21.16 -8.83
N VAL A 176 -16.30 -20.08 -9.19
CA VAL A 176 -15.05 -19.70 -8.55
C VAL A 176 -15.30 -19.21 -7.13
N ALA A 177 -16.35 -18.43 -6.92
CA ALA A 177 -16.76 -17.94 -5.61
C ALA A 177 -17.22 -19.08 -4.68
N GLY A 178 -17.97 -20.06 -5.20
CA GLY A 178 -18.43 -21.22 -4.43
C GLY A 178 -17.33 -22.18 -3.98
N ASN A 179 -16.14 -22.13 -4.59
CA ASN A 179 -14.95 -22.87 -4.18
C ASN A 179 -14.10 -22.15 -3.12
N LEU A 180 -14.53 -21.01 -2.63
CA LEU A 180 -13.86 -20.32 -1.53
C LEU A 180 -14.04 -21.13 -0.24
N PRO A 181 -12.95 -21.42 0.52
CA PRO A 181 -13.11 -21.85 1.89
C PRO A 181 -13.87 -20.74 2.62
N SER A 182 -15.01 -21.07 3.24
CA SER A 182 -15.73 -20.14 4.10
C SER A 182 -14.74 -19.60 5.13
N ASN A 183 -14.36 -18.33 5.00
CA ASN A 183 -13.60 -17.65 6.04
C ASN A 183 -14.49 -17.68 7.29
N GLY A 184 -14.13 -18.57 8.22
CA GLY A 184 -14.78 -18.70 9.51
C GLY A 184 -14.79 -17.35 10.22
N SER A 185 -15.92 -17.04 10.73
CA SER A 185 -16.29 -15.90 11.60
C SER A 185 -15.37 -15.78 12.80
#